data_59a37b4230c3c92a2ca3be636d3e3032
#
_entry.id   59a37b4230c3c92a2ca3be636d3e3032
#
_cell.length_a   1.000
_cell.length_b   1.000
_cell.length_c   1.000
_cell.angle_alpha   90.00
_cell.angle_beta   90.00
_cell.angle_gamma   90.00
#
_symmetry.space_group_name_H-M   'P 1'
#
loop_
_entity.id
_entity.type
_entity.pdbx_description
1 polymer ?
#
loop_
_entity_poly.entity_id
_entity_poly.type
_entity_poly.pdbx_seq_one_letter_code
_entity_poly.pdbx_strand_id
1 'polypeptide(L)'
;MRASRLLTILMILQTRGRTSAETLAEQLEVSVRTVYRDIDQLSAAGVPVYAETGRNGGFALLDGWKTRLNGLTAPEARALFFSGLPGPAGELGLGDEAAAAELKLLAALPADWQAEARRMSSRFHLDPRGWFQTGPKPEFLKVVAAAVWNETRVALRYQSWKEIRDRVIDPLGLVLKGGVWYVVAQREGNIRTYKLSQILSVGLTGDTFVRPRDFDLPRYWEESTRQFERDIYIGTARVRANVAGRRKLRDLSETVRRAIEVLELIPDAEGWAEFEIPVEEPVWASHELTRVGDDVEVLAPAELRALVISNVTRMARRYGLVDE
;
A
#
# COMPACT_ATOMS: atom_id res chain seq x y z
N MET A 1 7.34 -33.39 15.23
CA MET A 1 6.74 -34.13 16.36
C MET A 1 6.96 -33.41 17.71
N ARG A 2 8.16 -33.01 18.14
CA ARG A 2 8.37 -32.39 19.47
C ARG A 2 7.76 -31.00 19.62
N ALA A 3 8.00 -30.10 18.64
CA ALA A 3 7.44 -28.74 18.64
C ALA A 3 5.90 -28.73 18.62
N SER A 4 5.30 -29.63 17.86
CA SER A 4 3.84 -29.80 17.80
C SER A 4 3.28 -30.15 19.18
N ARG A 5 3.95 -31.06 19.94
CA ARG A 5 3.50 -31.46 21.29
C ARG A 5 3.57 -30.31 22.30
N LEU A 6 4.65 -29.49 22.29
CA LEU A 6 4.76 -28.31 23.15
C LEU A 6 3.62 -27.30 22.86
N LEU A 7 3.28 -27.07 21.60
CA LEU A 7 2.13 -26.24 21.22
C LEU A 7 0.80 -26.84 21.69
N THR A 8 0.63 -28.17 21.62
CA THR A 8 -0.59 -28.83 22.09
C THR A 8 -0.75 -28.71 23.61
N ILE A 9 0.33 -28.92 24.39
CA ILE A 9 0.31 -28.68 25.85
C ILE A 9 -0.14 -27.25 26.14
N LEU A 10 0.47 -26.26 25.47
CA LEU A 10 0.15 -24.87 25.65
C LEU A 10 -1.32 -24.58 25.36
N MET A 11 -1.88 -25.11 24.28
CA MET A 11 -3.29 -24.94 23.91
C MET A 11 -4.23 -25.61 24.94
N ILE A 12 -3.88 -26.77 25.45
CA ILE A 12 -4.67 -27.43 26.48
C ILE A 12 -4.72 -26.58 27.76
N LEU A 13 -3.57 -26.14 28.24
CA LEU A 13 -3.48 -25.27 29.42
C LEU A 13 -4.22 -23.94 29.27
N GLN A 14 -4.28 -23.39 28.05
CA GLN A 14 -5.03 -22.16 27.78
C GLN A 14 -6.53 -22.34 27.72
N THR A 15 -7.00 -23.46 27.12
CA THR A 15 -8.42 -23.67 26.87
C THR A 15 -9.13 -24.31 28.08
N ARG A 16 -8.44 -25.20 28.79
CA ARG A 16 -8.99 -25.96 29.92
C ARG A 16 -8.53 -25.45 31.30
N GLY A 17 -7.53 -24.55 31.29
CA GLY A 17 -6.92 -24.11 32.53
C GLY A 17 -6.02 -25.22 33.15
N ARG A 18 -6.08 -25.37 34.47
CA ARG A 18 -5.27 -26.34 35.20
C ARG A 18 -5.53 -27.77 34.71
N THR A 19 -4.46 -28.46 34.34
CA THR A 19 -4.52 -29.87 33.86
C THR A 19 -3.43 -30.71 34.51
N SER A 20 -3.76 -31.92 34.97
CA SER A 20 -2.77 -32.77 35.62
C SER A 20 -1.76 -33.36 34.63
N ALA A 21 -0.59 -33.77 35.15
CA ALA A 21 0.44 -34.41 34.35
C ALA A 21 -0.05 -35.72 33.70
N GLU A 22 -0.88 -36.47 34.41
CA GLU A 22 -1.46 -37.71 33.96
C GLU A 22 -2.42 -37.47 32.79
N THR A 23 -3.30 -36.47 32.91
CA THR A 23 -4.24 -36.10 31.86
C THR A 23 -3.51 -35.61 30.60
N LEU A 24 -2.45 -34.83 30.76
CA LEU A 24 -1.62 -34.40 29.63
C LEU A 24 -0.91 -35.57 28.98
N ALA A 25 -0.37 -36.51 29.78
CA ALA A 25 0.32 -37.71 29.30
C ALA A 25 -0.63 -38.59 28.47
N GLU A 26 -1.87 -38.81 28.96
CA GLU A 26 -2.89 -39.58 28.28
C GLU A 26 -3.31 -38.94 26.94
N GLN A 27 -3.60 -37.65 26.93
CA GLN A 27 -4.03 -36.94 25.72
C GLN A 27 -2.94 -36.81 24.64
N LEU A 28 -1.69 -36.81 25.07
CA LEU A 28 -0.55 -36.68 24.17
C LEU A 28 0.12 -37.99 23.81
N GLU A 29 -0.43 -39.12 24.38
CA GLU A 29 0.10 -40.47 24.19
C GLU A 29 1.60 -40.57 24.54
N VAL A 30 2.01 -39.94 25.65
CA VAL A 30 3.39 -39.93 26.13
C VAL A 30 3.48 -40.29 27.61
N SER A 31 4.68 -40.54 28.11
CA SER A 31 4.90 -40.77 29.55
C SER A 31 4.76 -39.46 30.34
N VAL A 32 4.33 -39.55 31.60
CA VAL A 32 4.27 -38.44 32.56
C VAL A 32 5.66 -37.73 32.66
N ARG A 33 6.75 -38.51 32.64
CA ARG A 33 8.12 -37.97 32.61
C ARG A 33 8.37 -37.08 31.37
N THR A 34 7.78 -37.44 30.23
CA THR A 34 7.89 -36.61 29.02
C THR A 34 7.14 -35.31 29.18
N VAL A 35 5.96 -35.32 29.82
CA VAL A 35 5.20 -34.09 30.11
C VAL A 35 5.99 -33.16 30.99
N TYR A 36 6.59 -33.62 32.09
CA TYR A 36 7.43 -32.76 32.95
C TYR A 36 8.57 -32.11 32.16
N ARG A 37 9.26 -32.92 31.34
CA ARG A 37 10.35 -32.40 30.50
C ARG A 37 9.87 -31.38 29.47
N ASP A 38 8.70 -31.53 28.90
CA ASP A 38 8.10 -30.61 27.94
C ASP A 38 7.63 -29.31 28.65
N ILE A 39 7.09 -29.41 29.87
CA ILE A 39 6.76 -28.25 30.74
C ILE A 39 8.02 -27.46 31.10
N ASP A 40 9.11 -28.12 31.49
CA ASP A 40 10.39 -27.46 31.77
C ASP A 40 10.90 -26.69 30.55
N GLN A 41 10.69 -27.22 29.34
CA GLN A 41 11.06 -26.54 28.11
C GLN A 41 10.18 -25.34 27.78
N LEU A 42 8.86 -25.44 28.02
CA LEU A 42 7.97 -24.30 27.91
C LEU A 42 8.37 -23.19 28.87
N SER A 43 8.69 -23.55 30.12
CA SER A 43 9.17 -22.59 31.12
C SER A 43 10.52 -21.98 30.73
N ALA A 44 11.46 -22.77 30.21
CA ALA A 44 12.73 -22.28 29.69
C ALA A 44 12.58 -21.36 28.45
N ALA A 45 11.51 -21.55 27.68
CA ALA A 45 11.13 -20.70 26.56
C ALA A 45 10.35 -19.42 26.98
N GLY A 46 10.23 -19.15 28.30
CA GLY A 46 9.56 -17.96 28.83
C GLY A 46 8.04 -18.09 28.99
N VAL A 47 7.48 -19.28 28.83
CA VAL A 47 6.05 -19.52 29.09
C VAL A 47 5.87 -19.67 30.61
N PRO A 48 5.08 -18.80 31.28
CA PRO A 48 4.91 -18.86 32.74
C PRO A 48 3.95 -19.97 33.13
N VAL A 49 4.45 -21.21 33.08
CA VAL A 49 3.76 -22.41 33.61
C VAL A 49 4.15 -22.59 35.04
N TYR A 50 3.18 -22.78 35.92
CA TYR A 50 3.41 -23.15 37.30
C TYR A 50 2.77 -24.48 37.64
N ALA A 51 3.36 -25.21 38.58
CA ALA A 51 2.84 -26.46 39.08
C ALA A 51 2.19 -26.21 40.44
N GLU A 52 0.95 -26.69 40.62
CA GLU A 52 0.32 -26.78 41.93
C GLU A 52 0.35 -28.23 42.42
N THR A 53 0.77 -28.39 43.66
CA THR A 53 0.81 -29.68 44.33
C THR A 53 -0.47 -29.93 45.12
N GLY A 54 -0.95 -31.16 45.19
CA GLY A 54 -2.11 -31.56 45.98
C GLY A 54 -3.08 -32.47 45.22
N ARG A 55 -4.20 -32.82 45.87
CA ARG A 55 -5.19 -33.78 45.32
C ARG A 55 -5.83 -33.36 43.99
N ASN A 56 -5.84 -32.07 43.71
CA ASN A 56 -6.25 -31.46 42.47
C ASN A 56 -5.10 -30.69 41.78
N GLY A 57 -3.85 -31.16 42.02
CA GLY A 57 -2.64 -30.54 41.45
C GLY A 57 -2.57 -30.70 39.94
N GLY A 58 -1.68 -29.93 39.34
CA GLY A 58 -1.46 -29.93 37.88
C GLY A 58 -0.68 -28.71 37.44
N PHE A 59 -0.55 -28.59 36.14
CA PHE A 59 0.08 -27.47 35.51
C PHE A 59 -0.97 -26.44 35.10
N ALA A 60 -0.67 -25.17 35.31
CA ALA A 60 -1.50 -24.03 34.85
C ALA A 60 -0.61 -22.92 34.33
N LEU A 61 -1.17 -22.12 33.47
CA LEU A 61 -0.55 -20.86 33.06
C LEU A 61 -0.90 -19.76 34.05
N LEU A 62 -0.01 -18.78 34.22
CA LEU A 62 -0.26 -17.61 35.06
C LEU A 62 -1.59 -16.95 34.66
N ASP A 63 -2.43 -16.61 35.65
CA ASP A 63 -3.74 -16.00 35.41
C ASP A 63 -3.62 -14.76 34.49
N GLY A 64 -4.49 -14.73 33.47
CA GLY A 64 -4.43 -13.66 32.45
C GLY A 64 -3.39 -13.88 31.35
N TRP A 65 -2.53 -14.92 31.48
CA TRP A 65 -1.61 -15.28 30.40
C TRP A 65 -2.37 -16.04 29.33
N LYS A 66 -2.67 -15.36 28.23
CA LYS A 66 -3.14 -15.97 26.97
C LYS A 66 -1.93 -16.10 26.05
N THR A 67 -1.90 -17.08 25.15
CA THR A 67 -0.98 -17.02 24.02
C THR A 67 -1.27 -15.71 23.30
N ARG A 68 -0.53 -14.73 23.70
CA ARG A 68 -0.26 -13.61 22.84
C ARG A 68 0.49 -14.21 21.66
N LEU A 69 0.49 -13.62 20.50
CA LEU A 69 1.54 -13.87 19.51
C LEU A 69 2.88 -13.53 20.21
N ASN A 70 3.30 -14.40 21.13
CA ASN A 70 4.33 -14.17 22.12
C ASN A 70 5.66 -14.40 21.45
N GLY A 71 6.40 -13.38 21.30
CA GLY A 71 7.66 -13.29 20.59
C GLY A 71 7.72 -12.10 19.64
N LEU A 72 6.59 -11.45 19.37
CA LEU A 72 6.60 -10.21 18.59
C LEU A 72 6.95 -9.04 19.50
N THR A 73 8.03 -8.36 19.18
CA THR A 73 8.33 -7.04 19.70
C THR A 73 7.36 -6.00 19.14
N ALA A 74 7.21 -4.84 19.79
CA ALA A 74 6.38 -3.76 19.25
C ALA A 74 6.75 -3.35 17.80
N PRO A 75 8.04 -3.31 17.37
CA PRO A 75 8.42 -3.13 15.98
C PRO A 75 7.93 -4.24 15.04
N GLU A 76 7.99 -5.51 15.46
CA GLU A 76 7.55 -6.65 14.64
C GLU A 76 6.03 -6.69 14.50
N ALA A 77 5.28 -6.38 15.57
CA ALA A 77 3.83 -6.25 15.51
C ALA A 77 3.39 -5.16 14.53
N ARG A 78 4.13 -4.03 14.46
CA ARG A 78 3.91 -2.99 13.45
C ARG A 78 4.15 -3.49 12.03
N ALA A 79 5.20 -4.29 11.83
CA ALA A 79 5.55 -4.82 10.51
C ALA A 79 4.53 -5.80 9.96
N LEU A 80 3.79 -6.54 10.82
CA LEU A 80 2.74 -7.47 10.38
C LEU A 80 1.66 -6.79 9.54
N PHE A 81 1.30 -5.54 9.83
CA PHE A 81 0.28 -4.80 9.08
C PHE A 81 0.76 -4.29 7.73
N PHE A 82 2.08 -4.29 7.48
CA PHE A 82 2.64 -4.05 6.15
C PHE A 82 2.57 -5.28 5.23
N SER A 83 2.44 -6.49 5.78
CA SER A 83 2.35 -7.71 5.00
C SER A 83 0.94 -7.96 4.43
N GLY A 84 -0.08 -7.26 4.93
CA GLY A 84 -1.45 -7.33 4.43
C GLY A 84 -1.66 -6.38 3.25
N LEU A 85 -1.97 -6.92 2.09
CA LEU A 85 -2.33 -6.15 0.89
C LEU A 85 -3.84 -6.31 0.63
N PRO A 86 -4.72 -5.47 1.24
CA PRO A 86 -6.17 -5.65 1.14
C PRO A 86 -6.69 -5.52 -0.30
N GLY A 87 -6.05 -4.74 -1.14
CA GLY A 87 -6.40 -4.60 -2.55
C GLY A 87 -6.27 -5.91 -3.32
N PRO A 88 -5.06 -6.52 -3.40
CA PRO A 88 -4.85 -7.84 -4.00
C PRO A 88 -5.68 -8.95 -3.36
N ALA A 89 -5.89 -8.94 -2.05
CA ALA A 89 -6.77 -9.91 -1.39
C ALA A 89 -8.21 -9.80 -1.90
N GLY A 90 -8.73 -8.58 -2.06
CA GLY A 90 -10.05 -8.33 -2.63
C GLY A 90 -10.17 -8.79 -4.09
N GLU A 91 -9.14 -8.59 -4.91
CA GLU A 91 -9.08 -9.06 -6.31
C GLU A 91 -9.11 -10.60 -6.40
N LEU A 92 -8.57 -11.30 -5.39
CA LEU A 92 -8.61 -12.77 -5.28
C LEU A 92 -9.91 -13.29 -4.65
N GLY A 93 -10.86 -12.43 -4.30
CA GLY A 93 -12.10 -12.79 -3.61
C GLY A 93 -11.91 -13.14 -2.13
N LEU A 94 -10.79 -12.75 -1.53
CA LEU A 94 -10.41 -13.02 -0.14
C LEU A 94 -10.50 -11.75 0.74
N GLY A 95 -11.21 -10.71 0.30
CA GLY A 95 -11.28 -9.42 0.98
C GLY A 95 -11.91 -9.52 2.38
N ASP A 96 -13.04 -10.23 2.50
CA ASP A 96 -13.74 -10.39 3.76
C ASP A 96 -12.94 -11.27 4.75
N GLU A 97 -12.28 -12.33 4.26
CA GLU A 97 -11.41 -13.19 5.06
C GLU A 97 -10.17 -12.44 5.55
N ALA A 98 -9.57 -11.61 4.72
CA ALA A 98 -8.42 -10.79 5.08
C ALA A 98 -8.79 -9.76 6.16
N ALA A 99 -9.92 -9.08 6.02
CA ALA A 99 -10.44 -8.15 7.03
C ALA A 99 -10.76 -8.86 8.36
N ALA A 100 -11.37 -10.05 8.29
CA ALA A 100 -11.66 -10.85 9.48
C ALA A 100 -10.38 -11.35 10.18
N ALA A 101 -9.35 -11.73 9.40
CA ALA A 101 -8.05 -12.14 9.94
C ALA A 101 -7.33 -10.97 10.61
N GLU A 102 -7.36 -9.78 10.03
CA GLU A 102 -6.79 -8.56 10.61
C GLU A 102 -7.45 -8.22 11.95
N LEU A 103 -8.78 -8.27 12.03
CA LEU A 103 -9.51 -8.04 13.28
C LEU A 103 -9.13 -9.07 14.37
N LYS A 104 -8.95 -10.34 14.01
CA LYS A 104 -8.52 -11.38 14.94
C LYS A 104 -7.09 -11.17 15.42
N LEU A 105 -6.19 -10.78 14.53
CA LEU A 105 -4.81 -10.43 14.88
C LEU A 105 -4.76 -9.24 15.82
N LEU A 106 -5.52 -8.17 15.52
CA LEU A 106 -5.63 -7.00 16.40
C LEU A 106 -6.17 -7.40 17.77
N ALA A 107 -7.23 -8.21 17.84
CA ALA A 107 -7.81 -8.64 19.10
C ALA A 107 -6.85 -9.51 19.95
N ALA A 108 -5.91 -10.21 19.31
CA ALA A 108 -4.89 -11.02 19.99
C ALA A 108 -3.72 -10.20 20.56
N LEU A 109 -3.54 -8.94 20.15
CA LEU A 109 -2.50 -8.07 20.66
C LEU A 109 -2.85 -7.48 22.04
N PRO A 110 -1.84 -7.16 22.90
CA PRO A 110 -2.03 -6.34 24.09
C PRO A 110 -2.65 -4.98 23.75
N ALA A 111 -3.42 -4.39 24.68
CA ALA A 111 -4.12 -3.13 24.45
C ALA A 111 -3.20 -1.99 23.97
N ASP A 112 -2.01 -1.86 24.59
CA ASP A 112 -1.03 -0.85 24.19
C ASP A 112 -0.52 -1.07 22.77
N TRP A 113 -0.33 -2.32 22.38
CA TRP A 113 0.14 -2.67 21.04
C TRP A 113 -0.95 -2.58 19.99
N GLN A 114 -2.23 -2.79 20.36
CA GLN A 114 -3.36 -2.51 19.49
C GLN A 114 -3.40 -1.03 19.08
N ALA A 115 -3.15 -0.14 20.04
CA ALA A 115 -3.10 1.30 19.77
C ALA A 115 -1.96 1.65 18.79
N GLU A 116 -0.76 1.06 18.99
CA GLU A 116 0.37 1.25 18.08
C GLU A 116 0.10 0.70 16.67
N ALA A 117 -0.49 -0.50 16.56
CA ALA A 117 -0.83 -1.11 15.28
C ALA A 117 -1.85 -0.25 14.50
N ARG A 118 -2.92 0.21 15.17
CA ARG A 118 -3.89 1.15 14.57
C ARG A 118 -3.25 2.47 14.15
N ARG A 119 -2.34 2.98 14.95
CA ARG A 119 -1.57 4.18 14.62
C ARG A 119 -0.73 3.96 13.36
N MET A 120 -0.11 2.78 13.18
CA MET A 120 0.64 2.43 11.98
C MET A 120 -0.26 2.38 10.75
N SER A 121 -1.36 1.61 10.77
CA SER A 121 -2.26 1.48 9.60
C SER A 121 -2.91 2.81 9.19
N SER A 122 -3.16 3.72 10.15
CA SER A 122 -3.69 5.04 9.84
C SER A 122 -2.69 6.00 9.21
N ARG A 123 -1.39 5.70 9.25
CA ARG A 123 -0.31 6.57 8.76
C ARG A 123 0.40 6.04 7.53
N PHE A 124 0.30 4.74 7.27
CA PHE A 124 0.98 4.08 6.16
C PHE A 124 -0.04 3.31 5.33
N HIS A 125 -0.16 3.68 4.08
CA HIS A 125 -1.02 3.03 3.11
C HIS A 125 -0.16 2.53 1.94
N LEU A 126 -0.32 1.24 1.61
CA LEU A 126 0.34 0.60 0.49
C LEU A 126 -0.66 0.47 -0.67
N ASP A 127 -0.40 1.15 -1.79
CA ASP A 127 -1.11 0.95 -3.04
C ASP A 127 -0.17 0.23 -4.02
N PRO A 128 -0.28 -1.10 -4.15
CA PRO A 128 0.67 -1.91 -4.91
C PRO A 128 0.50 -1.83 -6.43
N ARG A 129 -0.40 -1.01 -6.95
CA ARG A 129 -0.65 -0.89 -8.38
C ARG A 129 0.52 -0.27 -9.12
N GLY A 130 1.33 -1.10 -9.74
CA GLY A 130 2.43 -0.68 -10.62
C GLY A 130 3.45 -1.79 -10.81
N TRP A 131 3.26 -2.60 -11.83
CA TRP A 131 4.26 -3.51 -12.33
C TRP A 131 5.35 -2.69 -13.04
N PHE A 132 6.63 -2.95 -12.75
CA PHE A 132 7.80 -2.41 -13.43
C PHE A 132 8.32 -1.01 -13.04
N GLN A 133 7.90 -0.42 -11.94
CA GLN A 133 8.57 0.80 -11.46
C GLN A 133 9.41 0.53 -10.21
N THR A 134 10.62 0.01 -10.41
CA THR A 134 11.70 0.10 -9.43
C THR A 134 12.32 1.50 -9.49
N GLY A 135 11.62 2.48 -8.94
CA GLY A 135 12.22 3.80 -8.74
C GLY A 135 13.30 3.75 -7.65
N PRO A 136 14.33 4.62 -7.70
CA PRO A 136 15.29 4.72 -6.61
C PRO A 136 14.55 5.00 -5.31
N LYS A 137 14.98 4.37 -4.21
CA LYS A 137 14.44 4.65 -2.88
C LYS A 137 14.61 6.13 -2.59
N PRO A 138 13.54 6.88 -2.24
CA PRO A 138 13.68 8.30 -1.97
C PRO A 138 14.62 8.53 -0.80
N GLU A 139 15.60 9.40 -0.97
CA GLU A 139 16.65 9.71 -0.01
C GLU A 139 16.07 10.06 1.37
N PHE A 140 14.99 10.83 1.39
CA PHE A 140 14.39 11.36 2.61
C PHE A 140 13.26 10.51 3.19
N LEU A 141 12.99 9.31 2.64
CA LEU A 141 11.87 8.46 3.08
C LEU A 141 11.91 8.17 4.59
N LYS A 142 13.08 7.80 5.13
CA LYS A 142 13.21 7.46 6.56
C LYS A 142 12.94 8.66 7.47
N VAL A 143 13.43 9.83 7.09
CA VAL A 143 13.25 11.07 7.87
C VAL A 143 11.78 11.48 7.87
N VAL A 144 11.14 11.45 6.70
CA VAL A 144 9.71 11.78 6.57
C VAL A 144 8.85 10.74 7.30
N ALA A 145 9.19 9.44 7.24
CA ALA A 145 8.47 8.39 7.97
C ALA A 145 8.55 8.61 9.50
N ALA A 146 9.73 8.97 10.01
CA ALA A 146 9.91 9.32 11.42
C ALA A 146 9.08 10.55 11.81
N ALA A 147 9.03 11.57 10.95
CA ALA A 147 8.23 12.77 11.18
C ALA A 147 6.72 12.49 11.18
N VAL A 148 6.22 11.64 10.27
CA VAL A 148 4.83 11.14 10.27
C VAL A 148 4.52 10.39 11.57
N TRP A 149 5.45 9.53 12.01
CA TRP A 149 5.24 8.73 13.21
C TRP A 149 5.20 9.57 14.49
N ASN A 150 6.13 10.52 14.60
CA ASN A 150 6.29 11.35 15.79
C ASN A 150 5.43 12.64 15.77
N GLU A 151 4.62 12.84 14.72
CA GLU A 151 3.83 14.06 14.52
C GLU A 151 4.70 15.32 14.57
N THR A 152 5.88 15.26 13.93
CA THR A 152 6.85 16.36 13.90
C THR A 152 6.74 17.11 12.58
N ARG A 153 6.68 18.42 12.68
CA ARG A 153 6.66 19.34 11.54
C ARG A 153 7.98 19.31 10.79
N VAL A 154 7.93 19.36 9.47
CA VAL A 154 9.13 19.35 8.62
C VAL A 154 9.16 20.55 7.69
N ALA A 155 10.35 21.13 7.56
CA ALA A 155 10.66 22.07 6.51
C ALA A 155 11.30 21.29 5.35
N LEU A 156 10.77 21.49 4.13
CA LEU A 156 11.30 20.82 2.95
C LEU A 156 11.48 21.79 1.78
N ARG A 157 12.50 21.53 0.98
CA ARG A 157 12.69 22.15 -0.31
C ARG A 157 12.13 21.22 -1.37
N TYR A 158 11.10 21.68 -2.07
CA TYR A 158 10.31 20.86 -2.97
C TYR A 158 10.36 21.39 -4.40
N GLN A 159 10.69 20.51 -5.33
CA GLN A 159 10.68 20.79 -6.76
C GLN A 159 9.32 20.36 -7.34
N SER A 160 8.46 21.36 -7.61
CA SER A 160 7.27 21.13 -8.41
C SER A 160 7.62 21.22 -9.90
N TRP A 161 6.68 20.87 -10.76
CA TRP A 161 6.83 21.07 -12.20
C TRP A 161 6.97 22.54 -12.62
N LYS A 162 6.51 23.49 -11.77
CA LYS A 162 6.60 24.94 -12.04
C LYS A 162 7.85 25.57 -11.46
N GLU A 163 8.24 25.16 -10.25
CA GLU A 163 9.24 25.91 -9.47
C GLU A 163 9.75 25.10 -8.28
N ILE A 164 10.87 25.54 -7.74
CA ILE A 164 11.41 25.05 -6.47
C ILE A 164 10.97 26.03 -5.38
N ARG A 165 10.33 25.50 -4.31
CA ARG A 165 9.92 26.30 -3.14
C ARG A 165 10.24 25.60 -1.84
N ASP A 166 10.57 26.40 -0.85
CA ASP A 166 10.63 25.95 0.54
C ASP A 166 9.20 25.91 1.12
N ARG A 167 8.93 24.86 1.89
CA ARG A 167 7.60 24.59 2.46
C ARG A 167 7.76 24.02 3.86
N VAL A 168 6.90 24.45 4.78
CA VAL A 168 6.73 23.81 6.07
C VAL A 168 5.43 23.04 6.03
N ILE A 169 5.46 21.76 6.40
CA ILE A 169 4.31 20.86 6.33
C ILE A 169 4.16 20.04 7.61
N ASP A 170 2.93 19.66 7.91
CA ASP A 170 2.54 18.74 8.95
C ASP A 170 2.26 17.37 8.30
N PRO A 171 3.21 16.41 8.32
CA PRO A 171 3.08 15.17 7.58
C PRO A 171 2.07 14.23 8.24
N LEU A 172 0.95 13.96 7.57
CA LEU A 172 -0.17 13.18 8.09
C LEU A 172 -0.05 11.68 7.77
N GLY A 173 0.64 11.31 6.70
CA GLY A 173 0.81 9.92 6.31
C GLY A 173 1.65 9.73 5.06
N LEU A 174 2.07 8.47 4.83
CA LEU A 174 2.81 8.04 3.65
C LEU A 174 2.00 7.05 2.83
N VAL A 175 2.10 7.18 1.51
CA VAL A 175 1.46 6.29 0.55
C VAL A 175 2.50 5.79 -0.45
N LEU A 176 2.49 4.49 -0.71
CA LEU A 176 3.22 3.88 -1.82
C LEU A 176 2.22 3.53 -2.92
N LYS A 177 2.36 4.17 -4.09
CA LYS A 177 1.56 3.89 -5.29
C LYS A 177 2.47 3.64 -6.48
N GLY A 178 2.33 2.49 -7.13
CA GLY A 178 3.11 2.17 -8.32
C GLY A 178 4.64 2.25 -8.13
N GLY A 179 5.16 1.87 -6.95
CA GLY A 179 6.58 1.99 -6.61
C GLY A 179 7.03 3.42 -6.26
N VAL A 180 6.13 4.39 -6.25
CA VAL A 180 6.42 5.79 -5.93
C VAL A 180 5.87 6.16 -4.57
N TRP A 181 6.73 6.72 -3.70
CA TRP A 181 6.33 7.21 -2.39
C TRP A 181 5.80 8.64 -2.44
N TYR A 182 4.71 8.86 -1.73
CA TYR A 182 4.07 10.15 -1.52
C TYR A 182 3.92 10.43 -0.04
N VAL A 183 4.06 11.68 0.38
CA VAL A 183 3.63 12.16 1.70
C VAL A 183 2.37 12.99 1.55
N VAL A 184 1.35 12.64 2.32
CA VAL A 184 0.15 13.45 2.49
C VAL A 184 0.39 14.31 3.71
N ALA A 185 0.24 15.62 3.56
CA ALA A 185 0.54 16.57 4.61
C ALA A 185 -0.41 17.76 4.61
N GLN A 186 -0.64 18.31 5.79
CA GLN A 186 -1.38 19.56 5.95
C GLN A 186 -0.42 20.75 5.83
N ARG A 187 -0.84 21.76 5.11
CA ARG A 187 -0.17 23.05 5.00
C ARG A 187 -1.22 24.16 4.96
N GLU A 188 -1.10 25.13 5.87
CA GLU A 188 -2.00 26.30 5.88
C GLU A 188 -3.50 25.89 5.86
N GLY A 189 -3.87 24.86 6.62
CA GLY A 189 -5.24 24.34 6.69
C GLY A 189 -5.65 23.40 5.55
N ASN A 190 -4.87 23.29 4.47
CA ASN A 190 -5.18 22.45 3.32
C ASN A 190 -4.33 21.17 3.33
N ILE A 191 -4.94 20.03 3.00
CA ILE A 191 -4.22 18.77 2.83
C ILE A 191 -3.73 18.67 1.39
N ARG A 192 -2.46 18.30 1.21
CA ARG A 192 -1.80 18.18 -0.09
C ARG A 192 -0.92 16.94 -0.13
N THR A 193 -0.71 16.44 -1.33
CA THR A 193 0.17 15.29 -1.62
C THR A 193 1.47 15.79 -2.24
N TYR A 194 2.60 15.25 -1.74
CA TYR A 194 3.94 15.56 -2.24
C TYR A 194 4.65 14.27 -2.63
N LYS A 195 5.23 14.23 -3.83
CA LYS A 195 6.03 13.09 -4.29
C LYS A 195 7.40 13.14 -3.61
N LEU A 196 7.80 12.08 -2.90
CA LEU A 196 9.05 12.09 -2.15
C LEU A 196 10.30 12.28 -3.01
N SER A 197 10.29 11.75 -4.24
CA SER A 197 11.42 11.91 -5.18
C SER A 197 11.63 13.36 -5.68
N GLN A 198 10.68 14.25 -5.40
CA GLN A 198 10.77 15.68 -5.73
C GLN A 198 11.22 16.54 -4.54
N ILE A 199 11.48 15.92 -3.40
CA ILE A 199 12.04 16.59 -2.23
C ILE A 199 13.56 16.70 -2.42
N LEU A 200 14.07 17.92 -2.39
CA LEU A 200 15.50 18.22 -2.56
C LEU A 200 16.24 18.28 -1.21
N SER A 201 15.54 18.65 -0.13
CA SER A 201 16.08 18.64 1.22
C SER A 201 14.94 18.58 2.23
N VAL A 202 15.23 18.02 3.42
CA VAL A 202 14.31 17.92 4.57
C VAL A 202 15.06 18.37 5.83
N GLY A 203 14.45 19.26 6.61
CA GLY A 203 14.87 19.65 7.93
C GLY A 203 13.75 19.43 8.95
N LEU A 204 14.09 18.91 10.12
CA LEU A 204 13.17 18.85 11.25
C LEU A 204 13.10 20.24 11.88
N THR A 205 11.90 20.80 12.07
CA THR A 205 11.73 22.11 12.72
C THR A 205 11.87 22.04 14.23
N GLY A 206 11.74 20.84 14.81
CA GLY A 206 11.66 20.64 16.26
C GLY A 206 10.24 20.80 16.81
N ASP A 207 9.31 21.38 16.04
CA ASP A 207 7.93 21.55 16.44
C ASP A 207 7.09 20.29 16.18
N THR A 208 6.14 20.03 17.05
CA THR A 208 5.11 19.00 16.85
C THR A 208 3.82 19.64 16.34
N PHE A 209 2.97 18.83 15.75
CA PHE A 209 1.61 19.22 15.36
C PHE A 209 0.60 18.22 15.91
N VAL A 210 -0.67 18.63 15.97
CA VAL A 210 -1.76 17.72 16.35
C VAL A 210 -2.40 17.18 15.06
N ARG A 211 -2.30 15.86 14.86
CA ARG A 211 -2.95 15.20 13.73
C ARG A 211 -4.47 15.31 13.85
N PRO A 212 -5.19 15.77 12.82
CA PRO A 212 -6.65 15.82 12.86
C PRO A 212 -7.26 14.43 13.17
N ARG A 213 -8.17 14.37 14.13
CA ARG A 213 -8.76 13.10 14.62
C ARG A 213 -9.63 12.41 13.58
N ASP A 214 -10.25 13.18 12.71
CA ASP A 214 -11.14 12.77 11.62
C ASP A 214 -10.42 12.52 10.30
N PHE A 215 -9.08 12.70 10.25
CA PHE A 215 -8.31 12.44 9.04
C PHE A 215 -8.12 10.94 8.82
N ASP A 216 -8.69 10.45 7.72
CA ASP A 216 -8.55 9.10 7.22
C ASP A 216 -7.65 9.09 5.96
N LEU A 217 -6.46 8.50 6.07
CA LEU A 217 -5.47 8.50 4.98
C LEU A 217 -5.92 7.69 3.75
N PRO A 218 -6.43 6.45 3.88
CA PRO A 218 -6.95 5.69 2.76
C PRO A 218 -8.06 6.42 2.00
N ARG A 219 -9.03 6.93 2.72
CA ARG A 219 -10.16 7.67 2.15
C ARG A 219 -9.69 8.93 1.41
N TYR A 220 -8.86 9.74 2.06
CA TYR A 220 -8.28 10.94 1.42
C TYR A 220 -7.53 10.57 0.14
N TRP A 221 -6.70 9.52 0.18
CA TRP A 221 -5.92 9.07 -0.96
C TRP A 221 -6.81 8.68 -2.13
N GLU A 222 -7.85 7.89 -1.87
CA GLU A 222 -8.81 7.45 -2.88
C GLU A 222 -9.56 8.64 -3.51
N GLU A 223 -10.06 9.55 -2.67
CA GLU A 223 -10.76 10.77 -3.11
C GLU A 223 -9.84 11.69 -3.91
N SER A 224 -8.62 11.95 -3.41
CA SER A 224 -7.65 12.81 -4.08
C SER A 224 -7.14 12.23 -5.39
N THR A 225 -6.97 10.91 -5.48
CA THR A 225 -6.59 10.24 -6.72
C THR A 225 -7.69 10.36 -7.76
N ARG A 226 -8.95 10.10 -7.38
CA ARG A 226 -10.10 10.27 -8.29
C ARG A 226 -10.25 11.72 -8.75
N GLN A 227 -10.02 12.67 -7.85
CA GLN A 227 -10.08 14.10 -8.22
C GLN A 227 -8.94 14.45 -9.17
N PHE A 228 -7.72 14.03 -8.87
CA PHE A 228 -6.56 14.24 -9.75
C PHE A 228 -6.80 13.64 -11.15
N GLU A 229 -7.33 12.43 -11.24
CA GLU A 229 -7.67 11.79 -12.52
C GLU A 229 -8.72 12.58 -13.31
N ARG A 230 -9.70 13.21 -12.64
CA ARG A 230 -10.68 14.07 -13.31
C ARG A 230 -10.05 15.39 -13.77
N ASP A 231 -9.21 15.99 -12.93
CA ASP A 231 -8.65 17.31 -13.18
C ASP A 231 -7.54 17.27 -14.24
N ILE A 232 -6.89 16.11 -14.44
CA ILE A 232 -5.84 15.94 -15.44
C ILE A 232 -6.39 15.83 -16.86
N TYR A 233 -7.62 15.28 -17.02
CA TYR A 233 -8.28 15.18 -18.30
C TYR A 233 -9.13 16.43 -18.58
N ILE A 234 -8.49 17.43 -19.17
CA ILE A 234 -9.07 18.76 -19.42
C ILE A 234 -9.71 18.92 -20.81
N GLY A 235 -9.53 17.92 -21.67
CA GLY A 235 -10.01 17.98 -23.04
C GLY A 235 -10.41 16.61 -23.60
N THR A 236 -10.83 16.63 -24.85
CA THR A 236 -11.18 15.45 -25.65
C THR A 236 -10.39 15.48 -26.95
N ALA A 237 -9.86 14.33 -27.36
CA ALA A 237 -9.26 14.15 -28.67
C ALA A 237 -10.08 13.18 -29.50
N ARG A 238 -10.35 13.53 -30.76
CA ARG A 238 -10.85 12.60 -31.76
C ARG A 238 -9.66 11.89 -32.40
N VAL A 239 -9.69 10.57 -32.30
CA VAL A 239 -8.64 9.69 -32.81
C VAL A 239 -9.22 8.66 -33.75
N ARG A 240 -8.37 8.14 -34.65
CA ARG A 240 -8.63 6.96 -35.48
C ARG A 240 -7.65 5.88 -35.05
N ALA A 241 -8.13 4.69 -34.71
CA ALA A 241 -7.27 3.61 -34.23
C ALA A 241 -7.70 2.25 -34.77
N ASN A 242 -6.71 1.41 -35.11
CA ASN A 242 -6.91 0.02 -35.44
C ASN A 242 -7.11 -0.84 -34.17
N VAL A 243 -7.25 -2.17 -34.30
CA VAL A 243 -7.46 -3.07 -33.17
C VAL A 243 -6.31 -2.98 -32.14
N ALA A 244 -5.05 -2.92 -32.60
CA ALA A 244 -3.88 -2.83 -31.75
C ALA A 244 -3.83 -1.46 -31.04
N GLY A 245 -4.12 -0.38 -31.76
CA GLY A 245 -4.19 0.98 -31.22
C GLY A 245 -5.26 1.12 -30.13
N ARG A 246 -6.44 0.57 -30.32
CA ARG A 246 -7.51 0.55 -29.30
C ARG A 246 -7.07 -0.18 -28.03
N ARG A 247 -6.34 -1.29 -28.17
CA ARG A 247 -5.79 -2.01 -27.00
C ARG A 247 -4.77 -1.13 -26.26
N LYS A 248 -3.80 -0.57 -26.97
CA LYS A 248 -2.77 0.30 -26.38
C LYS A 248 -3.38 1.55 -25.71
N LEU A 249 -4.41 2.15 -26.31
CA LEU A 249 -5.12 3.28 -25.73
C LEU A 249 -5.80 2.92 -24.38
N ARG A 250 -6.42 1.72 -24.30
CA ARG A 250 -7.01 1.23 -23.04
C ARG A 250 -5.97 1.06 -21.93
N ASP A 251 -4.73 0.79 -22.28
CA ASP A 251 -3.63 0.60 -21.33
C ASP A 251 -3.03 1.93 -20.84
N LEU A 252 -3.39 3.08 -21.45
CA LEU A 252 -2.90 4.39 -21.01
C LEU A 252 -3.45 4.76 -19.61
N SER A 253 -4.74 4.59 -19.40
CA SER A 253 -5.38 4.87 -18.11
C SER A 253 -6.75 4.24 -17.99
N GLU A 254 -7.24 4.13 -16.74
CA GLU A 254 -8.60 3.67 -16.45
C GLU A 254 -9.67 4.60 -17.06
N THR A 255 -9.43 5.91 -17.07
CA THR A 255 -10.34 6.92 -17.63
C THR A 255 -10.49 6.74 -19.13
N VAL A 256 -9.38 6.56 -19.86
CA VAL A 256 -9.41 6.30 -21.31
C VAL A 256 -10.02 4.92 -21.59
N ARG A 257 -9.71 3.91 -20.80
CA ARG A 257 -10.31 2.57 -20.95
C ARG A 257 -11.81 2.61 -20.86
N ARG A 258 -12.37 3.20 -19.80
CA ARG A 258 -13.81 3.33 -19.60
C ARG A 258 -14.49 4.11 -20.72
N ALA A 259 -13.82 5.18 -21.19
CA ALA A 259 -14.36 5.95 -22.32
C ALA A 259 -14.49 5.10 -23.59
N ILE A 260 -13.53 4.21 -23.85
CA ILE A 260 -13.56 3.34 -25.04
C ILE A 260 -14.55 2.17 -24.86
N GLU A 261 -14.68 1.59 -23.66
CA GLU A 261 -15.51 0.41 -23.39
C GLU A 261 -17.01 0.67 -23.53
N VAL A 262 -17.45 1.90 -23.35
CA VAL A 262 -18.87 2.27 -23.51
C VAL A 262 -19.25 2.58 -24.96
N LEU A 263 -18.29 2.57 -25.91
CA LEU A 263 -18.55 2.93 -27.30
C LEU A 263 -18.85 1.69 -28.16
N GLU A 264 -19.91 1.75 -28.93
CA GLU A 264 -20.14 0.81 -30.02
C GLU A 264 -19.37 1.29 -31.26
N LEU A 265 -18.14 0.77 -31.41
CA LEU A 265 -17.26 1.16 -32.49
C LEU A 265 -17.58 0.37 -33.77
N ILE A 266 -17.73 1.07 -34.89
CA ILE A 266 -17.91 0.48 -36.20
C ILE A 266 -16.62 0.65 -36.99
N PRO A 267 -15.78 -0.41 -37.11
CA PRO A 267 -14.53 -0.33 -37.86
C PRO A 267 -14.82 -0.29 -39.38
N ASP A 268 -13.94 0.41 -40.10
CA ASP A 268 -13.91 0.35 -41.56
C ASP A 268 -13.35 -0.98 -42.09
N ALA A 269 -13.23 -1.12 -43.41
CA ALA A 269 -12.75 -2.33 -44.07
C ALA A 269 -11.29 -2.70 -43.68
N GLU A 270 -10.51 -1.75 -43.21
CA GLU A 270 -9.13 -1.92 -42.76
C GLU A 270 -9.01 -2.16 -41.24
N GLY A 271 -10.15 -2.18 -40.53
CA GLY A 271 -10.22 -2.39 -39.09
C GLY A 271 -9.97 -1.14 -38.23
N TRP A 272 -9.94 0.04 -38.84
CA TRP A 272 -9.83 1.32 -38.16
C TRP A 272 -11.19 1.87 -37.75
N ALA A 273 -11.26 2.48 -36.58
CA ALA A 273 -12.45 3.16 -36.09
C ALA A 273 -12.10 4.56 -35.56
N GLU A 274 -13.01 5.51 -35.76
CA GLU A 274 -12.92 6.85 -35.20
C GLU A 274 -13.75 6.93 -33.92
N PHE A 275 -13.18 7.58 -32.90
CA PHE A 275 -13.85 7.81 -31.62
C PHE A 275 -13.17 8.92 -30.84
N GLU A 276 -13.80 9.35 -29.75
CA GLU A 276 -13.27 10.36 -28.84
C GLU A 276 -12.71 9.71 -27.59
N ILE A 277 -11.60 10.25 -27.10
CA ILE A 277 -10.97 9.88 -25.84
C ILE A 277 -10.69 11.13 -25.00
N PRO A 278 -10.80 11.04 -23.67
CA PRO A 278 -10.33 12.10 -22.77
C PRO A 278 -8.81 12.22 -22.86
N VAL A 279 -8.32 13.46 -22.88
CA VAL A 279 -6.89 13.76 -22.94
C VAL A 279 -6.50 14.83 -21.93
N GLU A 280 -5.24 14.76 -21.51
CA GLU A 280 -4.58 15.76 -20.69
C GLU A 280 -4.29 17.04 -21.48
N GLU A 281 -3.55 17.98 -20.87
CA GLU A 281 -3.03 19.15 -21.56
C GLU A 281 -2.33 18.73 -22.88
N PRO A 282 -2.50 19.47 -24.00
CA PRO A 282 -2.06 19.04 -25.34
C PRO A 282 -0.59 18.60 -25.42
N VAL A 283 0.31 19.24 -24.68
CA VAL A 283 1.73 18.88 -24.67
C VAL A 283 1.94 17.47 -24.12
N TRP A 284 1.33 17.14 -22.97
CA TRP A 284 1.44 15.84 -22.35
C TRP A 284 0.71 14.76 -23.14
N ALA A 285 -0.50 15.05 -23.60
CA ALA A 285 -1.27 14.16 -24.45
C ALA A 285 -0.51 13.83 -25.75
N SER A 286 0.21 14.79 -26.34
CA SER A 286 1.00 14.55 -27.55
C SER A 286 2.12 13.53 -27.32
N HIS A 287 2.78 13.56 -26.17
CA HIS A 287 3.84 12.61 -25.83
C HIS A 287 3.28 11.20 -25.63
N GLU A 288 2.17 11.08 -24.89
CA GLU A 288 1.50 9.79 -24.66
C GLU A 288 1.01 9.17 -25.96
N LEU A 289 0.34 9.95 -26.83
CA LEU A 289 -0.16 9.47 -28.11
C LEU A 289 0.97 9.13 -29.09
N THR A 290 2.07 9.89 -29.10
CA THR A 290 3.27 9.54 -29.87
C THR A 290 3.85 8.20 -29.43
N ARG A 291 3.80 7.87 -28.13
CA ARG A 291 4.29 6.60 -27.58
C ARG A 291 3.43 5.41 -27.98
N VAL A 292 2.15 5.60 -28.27
CA VAL A 292 1.26 4.54 -28.77
C VAL A 292 1.71 4.03 -30.15
N GLY A 293 2.30 4.91 -30.97
CA GLY A 293 2.88 4.58 -32.26
C GLY A 293 1.90 4.75 -33.43
N ASP A 294 2.14 4.02 -34.50
CA ASP A 294 1.45 4.13 -35.79
C ASP A 294 0.05 3.49 -35.84
N ASP A 295 -0.35 2.85 -34.77
CA ASP A 295 -1.70 2.23 -34.64
C ASP A 295 -2.79 3.25 -34.28
N VAL A 296 -2.43 4.52 -34.05
CA VAL A 296 -3.34 5.59 -33.66
C VAL A 296 -3.01 6.87 -34.42
N GLU A 297 -4.02 7.50 -35.02
CA GLU A 297 -3.94 8.82 -35.63
C GLU A 297 -4.79 9.81 -34.85
N VAL A 298 -4.22 10.97 -34.52
CA VAL A 298 -4.94 12.10 -33.91
C VAL A 298 -5.58 12.93 -35.00
N LEU A 299 -6.89 13.07 -34.96
CA LEU A 299 -7.67 13.84 -35.95
C LEU A 299 -7.98 15.26 -35.44
N ALA A 300 -8.30 15.38 -34.16
CA ALA A 300 -8.64 16.66 -33.53
C ALA A 300 -8.30 16.62 -32.02
N PRO A 301 -8.09 17.77 -31.37
CA PRO A 301 -8.04 19.12 -31.94
C PRO A 301 -6.77 19.35 -32.77
N ALA A 302 -6.80 20.36 -33.65
CA ALA A 302 -5.69 20.69 -34.56
C ALA A 302 -4.38 20.98 -33.83
N GLU A 303 -4.44 21.61 -32.66
CA GLU A 303 -3.28 21.89 -31.80
C GLU A 303 -2.60 20.58 -31.36
N LEU A 304 -3.34 19.63 -30.84
CA LEU A 304 -2.79 18.35 -30.40
C LEU A 304 -2.21 17.56 -31.59
N ARG A 305 -2.92 17.53 -32.72
CA ARG A 305 -2.43 16.92 -33.97
C ARG A 305 -1.10 17.52 -34.42
N ALA A 306 -0.97 18.84 -34.38
CA ALA A 306 0.26 19.53 -34.74
C ALA A 306 1.43 19.17 -33.81
N LEU A 307 1.18 19.05 -32.51
CA LEU A 307 2.19 18.61 -31.54
C LEU A 307 2.66 17.17 -31.80
N VAL A 308 1.73 16.24 -32.07
CA VAL A 308 2.07 14.85 -32.42
C VAL A 308 2.91 14.82 -33.70
N ILE A 309 2.51 15.52 -34.74
CA ILE A 309 3.27 15.63 -35.99
C ILE A 309 4.67 16.18 -35.72
N SER A 310 4.79 17.24 -34.93
CA SER A 310 6.11 17.80 -34.53
C SER A 310 6.99 16.78 -33.82
N ASN A 311 6.42 16.02 -32.87
CA ASN A 311 7.15 14.97 -32.16
C ASN A 311 7.66 13.88 -33.12
N VAL A 312 6.78 13.38 -34.00
CA VAL A 312 7.12 12.33 -34.99
C VAL A 312 8.19 12.84 -35.98
N THR A 313 8.05 14.08 -36.47
CA THR A 313 9.01 14.69 -37.39
C THR A 313 10.40 14.82 -36.74
N ARG A 314 10.45 15.29 -35.47
CA ARG A 314 11.72 15.34 -34.73
C ARG A 314 12.37 13.98 -34.53
N MET A 315 11.56 12.94 -34.31
CA MET A 315 12.06 11.57 -34.25
C MET A 315 12.59 11.11 -35.59
N ALA A 316 11.83 11.31 -36.68
CA ALA A 316 12.20 10.93 -38.04
C ALA A 316 13.53 11.58 -38.47
N ARG A 317 13.70 12.88 -38.18
CA ARG A 317 14.98 13.59 -38.43
C ARG A 317 16.17 12.96 -37.69
N ARG A 318 15.99 12.59 -36.43
CA ARG A 318 17.08 11.94 -35.65
C ARG A 318 17.50 10.59 -36.23
N TYR A 319 16.60 9.90 -36.91
CA TYR A 319 16.87 8.64 -37.59
C TYR A 319 17.26 8.82 -39.07
N GLY A 320 17.38 10.07 -39.56
CA GLY A 320 17.76 10.37 -40.95
C GLY A 320 16.70 9.99 -42.00
N LEU A 321 15.42 9.91 -41.61
CA LEU A 321 14.32 9.54 -42.48
C LEU A 321 13.69 10.74 -43.20
N VAL A 322 13.97 11.97 -42.76
CA VAL A 322 13.48 13.25 -43.32
C VAL A 322 14.60 14.25 -43.24
N ASP A 323 14.78 15.03 -44.32
CA ASP A 323 15.75 16.10 -44.38
C ASP A 323 15.35 17.29 -43.46
N GLU A 324 16.33 18.15 -43.14
CA GLU A 324 16.15 19.29 -42.21
C GLU A 324 15.06 20.28 -42.64
#